data_19c658769868a1b2c33bfbe4be790cc4
#
_entry.id   19c658769868a1b2c33bfbe4be790cc4
#
_cell.length_a   1.000
_cell.length_b   1.000
_cell.length_c   1.000
_cell.angle_alpha   90.00
_cell.angle_beta   90.00
_cell.angle_gamma   90.00
#
_symmetry.space_group_name_H-M   'P 1'
#
loop_
_entity.id
_entity.type
_entity.pdbx_description
1 polymer ?
#
loop_
_entity_poly.entity_id
_entity_poly.type
_entity_poly.pdbx_seq_one_letter_code
_entity_poly.pdbx_strand_id
1 'polypeptide(L)'
;ANIGEKVTVMGWVQKSRNKGGIIFVDLRDRSGILQLIFEEADCGAESFAKAEKLRSEFVIAVTGRVEARSGAVNENLKTGAIEIRADYLRILAESETPPFPIEENSKTKEDLRLKYRYLDLRRPDIQRNLMTRSRVAILTRAFLAEEGFLEIETPTLIKSTPEGARDYLVPSR
;
A
#
# COMPACT_ATOMS: atom_id res chain seq x y z
N ALA A 1 19.75 -10.31 -3.70
CA ALA A 1 20.41 -11.23 -4.51
C ALA A 1 19.72 -12.61 -4.50
N ASN A 2 18.44 -12.65 -4.81
CA ASN A 2 17.65 -13.89 -4.88
C ASN A 2 17.39 -14.31 -6.34
N ILE A 3 18.20 -13.78 -7.29
CA ILE A 3 18.05 -14.12 -8.72
C ILE A 3 18.28 -15.62 -8.89
N GLY A 4 17.39 -16.28 -9.63
CA GLY A 4 17.37 -17.72 -9.86
C GLY A 4 16.54 -18.52 -8.87
N GLU A 5 16.17 -17.92 -7.74
CA GLU A 5 15.36 -18.60 -6.72
C GLU A 5 13.88 -18.65 -7.13
N LYS A 6 13.22 -19.74 -6.75
CA LYS A 6 11.76 -19.85 -6.84
C LYS A 6 11.14 -19.36 -5.55
N VAL A 7 10.26 -18.37 -5.66
CA VAL A 7 9.64 -17.70 -4.51
C VAL A 7 8.12 -17.63 -4.67
N THR A 8 7.41 -17.48 -3.56
CA THR A 8 6.00 -17.13 -3.56
C THR A 8 5.85 -15.75 -2.92
N VAL A 9 5.23 -14.84 -3.66
CA VAL A 9 4.94 -13.48 -3.22
C VAL A 9 3.44 -13.24 -3.16
N MET A 10 3.01 -12.40 -2.24
CA MET A 10 1.61 -12.04 -2.04
C MET A 10 1.48 -10.53 -1.92
N GLY A 11 0.37 -9.99 -2.41
CA GLY A 11 0.12 -8.55 -2.32
C GLY A 11 -1.10 -8.13 -3.11
N TRP A 12 -1.21 -6.83 -3.28
CA TRP A 12 -2.28 -6.18 -4.03
C TRP A 12 -1.81 -5.82 -5.43
N VAL A 13 -2.65 -6.05 -6.41
CA VAL A 13 -2.43 -5.58 -7.78
C VAL A 13 -2.53 -4.05 -7.81
N GLN A 14 -1.43 -3.37 -8.03
CA GLN A 14 -1.41 -1.92 -8.22
C GLN A 14 -1.83 -1.56 -9.64
N LYS A 15 -1.27 -2.24 -10.64
CA LYS A 15 -1.51 -2.01 -12.05
C LYS A 15 -1.27 -3.29 -12.83
N SER A 16 -2.12 -3.54 -13.83
CA SER A 16 -1.95 -4.61 -14.80
C SER A 16 -1.90 -4.03 -16.21
N ARG A 17 -1.04 -4.59 -17.08
CA ARG A 17 -0.83 -4.14 -18.46
C ARG A 17 -0.58 -5.35 -19.33
N ASN A 18 -1.41 -5.58 -20.35
CA ASN A 18 -1.18 -6.57 -21.38
C ASN A 18 -0.44 -5.92 -22.58
N LYS A 19 0.67 -6.49 -22.99
CA LYS A 19 1.47 -6.05 -24.12
C LYS A 19 1.73 -7.24 -25.05
N GLY A 20 0.80 -7.49 -25.95
CA GLY A 20 0.98 -8.48 -27.02
C GLY A 20 1.18 -9.91 -26.53
N GLY A 21 0.41 -10.34 -25.51
CA GLY A 21 0.51 -11.70 -24.97
C GLY A 21 1.43 -11.85 -23.76
N ILE A 22 2.05 -10.75 -23.30
CA ILE A 22 2.80 -10.70 -22.05
C ILE A 22 2.06 -9.76 -21.09
N ILE A 23 1.73 -10.26 -19.91
CA ILE A 23 1.03 -9.47 -18.88
C ILE A 23 2.02 -9.05 -17.80
N PHE A 24 2.14 -7.74 -17.60
CA PHE A 24 2.95 -7.13 -16.56
C PHE A 24 2.03 -6.69 -15.42
N VAL A 25 2.33 -7.14 -14.21
CA VAL A 25 1.59 -6.76 -13.01
C VAL A 25 2.53 -6.13 -12.01
N ASP A 26 2.20 -4.92 -11.57
CA ASP A 26 2.87 -4.27 -10.47
C ASP A 26 2.19 -4.75 -9.17
N LEU A 27 2.84 -5.63 -8.43
CA LEU A 27 2.38 -6.16 -7.14
C LEU A 27 2.89 -5.27 -6.02
N ARG A 28 1.97 -4.79 -5.17
CA ARG A 28 2.28 -3.92 -4.03
C ARG A 28 2.10 -4.66 -2.72
N ASP A 29 3.06 -4.47 -1.83
CA ASP A 29 2.91 -4.77 -0.40
C ASP A 29 3.37 -3.59 0.46
N ARG A 30 3.55 -3.78 1.78
CA ARG A 30 4.03 -2.74 2.69
C ARG A 30 5.48 -2.31 2.43
N SER A 31 6.29 -3.14 1.76
CA SER A 31 7.71 -2.90 1.51
C SER A 31 7.95 -2.12 0.22
N GLY A 32 7.00 -2.19 -0.73
CA GLY A 32 7.11 -1.52 -2.01
C GLY A 32 6.32 -2.20 -3.12
N ILE A 33 6.83 -2.06 -4.34
CA ILE A 33 6.23 -2.58 -5.56
C ILE A 33 7.23 -3.52 -6.22
N LEU A 34 6.74 -4.68 -6.70
CA LEU A 34 7.51 -5.68 -7.43
C LEU A 34 6.80 -5.99 -8.75
N GLN A 35 7.55 -6.02 -9.85
CA GLN A 35 7.00 -6.41 -11.15
C GLN A 35 6.90 -7.92 -11.29
N LEU A 36 5.74 -8.39 -11.74
CA LEU A 36 5.48 -9.77 -12.15
C LEU A 36 5.28 -9.81 -13.66
N ILE A 37 5.71 -10.89 -14.28
CA ILE A 37 5.50 -11.19 -15.70
C ILE A 37 4.76 -12.51 -15.84
N PHE A 38 3.71 -12.49 -16.65
CA PHE A 38 2.97 -13.69 -17.03
C PHE A 38 3.07 -13.87 -18.52
N GLU A 39 3.59 -15.00 -18.92
CA GLU A 39 3.57 -15.53 -20.30
C GLU A 39 2.89 -16.89 -20.27
N GLU A 40 2.03 -17.18 -21.24
CA GLU A 40 1.26 -18.43 -21.26
C GLU A 40 2.18 -19.66 -21.30
N ALA A 41 3.31 -19.54 -22.00
CA ALA A 41 4.31 -20.60 -22.09
C ALA A 41 4.92 -21.00 -20.74
N ASP A 42 5.00 -20.06 -19.78
CA ASP A 42 5.60 -20.29 -18.47
C ASP A 42 4.56 -20.68 -17.41
N CYS A 43 3.46 -19.92 -17.34
CA CYS A 43 2.46 -20.11 -16.27
C CYS A 43 1.27 -20.99 -16.66
N GLY A 44 1.20 -21.41 -17.93
CA GLY A 44 0.11 -22.20 -18.49
C GLY A 44 -1.18 -21.39 -18.73
N ALA A 45 -2.06 -21.92 -19.58
CA ALA A 45 -3.27 -21.24 -20.03
C ALA A 45 -4.20 -20.83 -18.89
N GLU A 46 -4.30 -21.64 -17.83
CA GLU A 46 -5.17 -21.34 -16.68
C GLU A 46 -4.71 -20.11 -15.91
N SER A 47 -3.42 -20.04 -15.53
CA SER A 47 -2.86 -18.89 -14.82
C SER A 47 -2.84 -17.65 -15.68
N PHE A 48 -2.57 -17.79 -16.97
CA PHE A 48 -2.59 -16.70 -17.94
C PHE A 48 -3.99 -16.10 -18.08
N ALA A 49 -5.03 -16.93 -18.26
CA ALA A 49 -6.42 -16.47 -18.32
C ALA A 49 -6.91 -15.78 -17.03
N LYS A 50 -6.36 -16.20 -15.85
CA LYS A 50 -6.58 -15.49 -14.58
C LYS A 50 -5.86 -14.13 -14.58
N ALA A 51 -4.62 -14.07 -15.09
CA ALA A 51 -3.83 -12.85 -15.14
C ALA A 51 -4.48 -11.77 -16.03
N GLU A 52 -5.14 -12.15 -17.14
CA GLU A 52 -5.90 -11.23 -17.98
C GLU A 52 -7.08 -10.56 -17.27
N LYS A 53 -7.67 -11.24 -16.28
CA LYS A 53 -8.81 -10.74 -15.50
C LYS A 53 -8.41 -9.90 -14.31
N LEU A 54 -7.11 -9.79 -13.99
CA LEU A 54 -6.63 -9.01 -12.84
C LEU A 54 -6.98 -7.54 -12.97
N ARG A 55 -7.52 -7.01 -11.88
CA ARG A 55 -7.85 -5.58 -11.73
C ARG A 55 -7.11 -5.00 -10.53
N SER A 56 -7.08 -3.68 -10.46
CA SER A 56 -6.50 -2.95 -9.33
C SER A 56 -7.12 -3.40 -8.00
N GLU A 57 -6.27 -3.50 -7.00
CA GLU A 57 -6.59 -3.90 -5.62
C GLU A 57 -7.01 -5.38 -5.44
N PHE A 58 -7.00 -6.22 -6.48
CA PHE A 58 -7.10 -7.67 -6.28
C PHE A 58 -5.95 -8.15 -5.40
N VAL A 59 -6.23 -9.08 -4.50
CA VAL A 59 -5.21 -9.74 -3.67
C VAL A 59 -4.82 -11.04 -4.35
N ILE A 60 -3.54 -11.20 -4.63
CA ILE A 60 -3.02 -12.36 -5.34
C ILE A 60 -1.82 -13.00 -4.63
N ALA A 61 -1.65 -14.28 -4.85
CA ALA A 61 -0.42 -15.02 -4.55
C ALA A 61 0.17 -15.52 -5.87
N VAL A 62 1.44 -15.27 -6.08
CA VAL A 62 2.17 -15.67 -7.28
C VAL A 62 3.41 -16.45 -6.90
N THR A 63 3.56 -17.64 -7.48
CA THR A 63 4.79 -18.42 -7.38
C THR A 63 5.51 -18.30 -8.71
N GLY A 64 6.81 -18.04 -8.66
CA GLY A 64 7.61 -17.85 -9.86
C GLY A 64 9.10 -17.73 -9.54
N ARG A 65 9.90 -17.52 -10.56
CA ARG A 65 11.34 -17.36 -10.48
C ARG A 65 11.74 -15.89 -10.48
N VAL A 66 12.63 -15.53 -9.58
CA VAL A 66 13.23 -14.19 -9.55
C VAL A 66 14.26 -14.09 -10.67
N GLU A 67 14.09 -13.10 -11.54
CA GLU A 67 15.00 -12.85 -12.67
C GLU A 67 15.48 -11.39 -12.65
N ALA A 68 16.60 -11.14 -13.32
CA ALA A 68 16.98 -9.78 -13.65
C ALA A 68 15.95 -9.21 -14.61
N ARG A 69 15.60 -7.94 -14.44
CA ARG A 69 14.61 -7.29 -15.28
C ARG A 69 15.03 -7.35 -16.75
N SER A 70 14.15 -7.81 -17.62
CA SER A 70 14.38 -7.97 -19.06
C SER A 70 14.47 -6.62 -19.80
N GLY A 71 13.84 -5.58 -19.24
CA GLY A 71 13.87 -4.21 -19.76
C GLY A 71 14.82 -3.29 -18.98
N ALA A 72 14.70 -1.98 -19.21
CA ALA A 72 15.46 -1.00 -18.47
C ALA A 72 15.17 -1.08 -16.97
N VAL A 73 16.20 -0.94 -16.13
CA VAL A 73 16.08 -0.85 -14.68
C VAL A 73 15.19 0.34 -14.31
N ASN A 74 14.22 0.13 -13.44
CA ASN A 74 13.36 1.20 -12.93
C ASN A 74 13.95 1.78 -11.64
N GLU A 75 14.71 2.84 -11.74
CA GLU A 75 15.38 3.49 -10.61
C GLU A 75 14.40 4.05 -9.54
N ASN A 76 13.13 4.23 -9.89
CA ASN A 76 12.09 4.70 -8.95
C ASN A 76 11.60 3.59 -8.00
N LEU A 77 11.97 2.33 -8.24
CA LEU A 77 11.59 1.20 -7.42
C LEU A 77 12.82 0.56 -6.78
N LYS A 78 12.73 0.25 -5.49
CA LYS A 78 13.79 -0.51 -4.80
C LYS A 78 14.05 -1.88 -5.43
N THR A 79 13.03 -2.46 -6.02
CA THR A 79 13.05 -3.77 -6.72
C THR A 79 13.22 -3.62 -8.23
N GLY A 80 13.50 -2.42 -8.72
CA GLY A 80 13.44 -2.11 -10.15
C GLY A 80 14.46 -2.81 -11.05
N ALA A 81 15.46 -3.48 -10.45
CA ALA A 81 16.44 -4.29 -11.17
C ALA A 81 16.01 -5.76 -11.36
N ILE A 82 14.92 -6.18 -10.69
CA ILE A 82 14.43 -7.56 -10.72
C ILE A 82 12.95 -7.61 -11.07
N GLU A 83 12.52 -8.79 -11.50
CA GLU A 83 11.12 -9.13 -11.75
C GLU A 83 10.88 -10.59 -11.41
N ILE A 84 9.62 -10.99 -11.27
CA ILE A 84 9.27 -12.40 -11.08
C ILE A 84 8.58 -12.89 -12.35
N ARG A 85 9.17 -13.90 -12.98
CA ARG A 85 8.53 -14.69 -14.03
C ARG A 85 7.62 -15.73 -13.37
N ALA A 86 6.32 -15.55 -13.57
CA ALA A 86 5.30 -16.30 -12.85
C ALA A 86 5.11 -17.71 -13.45
N ASP A 87 5.13 -18.72 -12.58
CA ASP A 87 4.77 -20.10 -12.91
C ASP A 87 3.28 -20.38 -12.56
N TYR A 88 2.78 -19.75 -11.49
CA TYR A 88 1.44 -20.03 -10.98
C TYR A 88 0.80 -18.80 -10.33
N LEU A 89 -0.49 -18.61 -10.59
CA LEU A 89 -1.30 -17.52 -10.05
C LEU A 89 -2.51 -18.06 -9.26
N ARG A 90 -2.66 -17.57 -8.04
CA ARG A 90 -3.88 -17.73 -7.24
C ARG A 90 -4.47 -16.37 -6.89
N ILE A 91 -5.72 -16.15 -7.22
CA ILE A 91 -6.49 -15.00 -6.73
C ILE A 91 -6.99 -15.34 -5.33
N LEU A 92 -6.59 -14.57 -4.33
CA LEU A 92 -6.97 -14.74 -2.92
C LEU A 92 -8.25 -13.99 -2.59
N ALA A 93 -8.40 -12.78 -3.17
CA ALA A 93 -9.62 -11.99 -3.06
C ALA A 93 -9.73 -11.04 -4.26
N GLU A 94 -10.94 -10.88 -4.73
CA GLU A 94 -11.29 -9.87 -5.71
C GLU A 94 -11.67 -8.56 -5.01
N SER A 95 -11.61 -7.46 -5.73
CA SER A 95 -11.99 -6.13 -5.25
C SER A 95 -12.84 -5.43 -6.30
N GLU A 96 -13.79 -4.64 -5.85
CA GLU A 96 -14.43 -3.65 -6.70
C GLU A 96 -13.42 -2.60 -7.14
N THR A 97 -13.66 -1.97 -8.27
CA THR A 97 -12.81 -0.87 -8.74
C THR A 97 -12.87 0.30 -7.76
N PRO A 98 -11.73 0.75 -7.21
CA PRO A 98 -11.72 1.90 -6.31
C PRO A 98 -12.32 3.15 -6.98
N PRO A 99 -13.02 4.01 -6.22
CA PRO A 99 -13.64 5.23 -6.75
C PRO A 99 -12.62 6.26 -7.26
N PHE A 100 -11.36 6.09 -6.91
CA PHE A 100 -10.22 6.87 -7.42
C PHE A 100 -8.92 6.07 -7.30
N PRO A 101 -7.90 6.37 -8.13
CA PRO A 101 -6.59 5.72 -8.05
C PRO A 101 -5.89 6.03 -6.71
N ILE A 102 -5.32 4.98 -6.09
CA ILE A 102 -4.51 5.11 -4.88
C ILE A 102 -3.06 5.40 -5.31
N GLU A 103 -2.82 6.63 -5.71
CA GLU A 103 -1.53 7.08 -6.23
C GLU A 103 -1.14 8.45 -5.66
N GLU A 104 0.14 8.76 -5.74
CA GLU A 104 0.68 10.03 -5.30
C GLU A 104 0.17 11.18 -6.21
N ASN A 105 -0.03 12.36 -5.62
CA ASN A 105 -0.46 13.56 -6.33
C ASN A 105 -1.80 13.41 -7.10
N SER A 106 -2.70 12.57 -6.60
CA SER A 106 -4.03 12.39 -7.18
C SER A 106 -4.79 13.72 -7.30
N LYS A 107 -5.38 13.96 -8.48
CA LYS A 107 -6.25 15.11 -8.77
C LYS A 107 -7.70 14.91 -8.31
N THR A 108 -7.98 13.85 -7.57
CA THR A 108 -9.32 13.55 -7.06
C THR A 108 -9.81 14.64 -6.13
N LYS A 109 -11.05 15.09 -6.32
CA LYS A 109 -11.69 16.12 -5.50
C LYS A 109 -11.74 15.72 -4.03
N GLU A 110 -11.63 16.70 -3.14
CA GLU A 110 -11.56 16.48 -1.70
C GLU A 110 -12.81 15.77 -1.15
N ASP A 111 -14.00 16.14 -1.59
CA ASP A 111 -15.26 15.52 -1.15
C ASP A 111 -15.24 13.99 -1.34
N LEU A 112 -14.75 13.53 -2.49
CA LEU A 112 -14.67 12.10 -2.78
C LEU A 112 -13.59 11.42 -1.93
N ARG A 113 -12.47 12.09 -1.70
CA ARG A 113 -11.39 11.61 -0.83
C ARG A 113 -11.83 11.51 0.62
N LEU A 114 -12.62 12.47 1.11
CA LEU A 114 -13.18 12.46 2.47
C LEU A 114 -14.23 11.36 2.62
N LYS A 115 -15.08 11.16 1.61
CA LYS A 115 -16.07 10.08 1.61
C LYS A 115 -15.43 8.70 1.72
N TYR A 116 -14.33 8.48 1.02
CA TYR A 116 -13.57 7.22 1.04
C TYR A 116 -12.20 7.41 1.73
N ARG A 117 -12.22 8.01 2.92
CA ARG A 117 -11.01 8.40 3.63
C ARG A 117 -10.03 7.26 3.87
N TYR A 118 -10.52 6.04 4.10
CA TYR A 118 -9.71 4.85 4.27
C TYR A 118 -8.87 4.49 3.04
N LEU A 119 -9.34 4.81 1.83
CA LEU A 119 -8.56 4.67 0.59
C LEU A 119 -7.57 5.83 0.42
N ASP A 120 -8.00 7.06 0.70
CA ASP A 120 -7.14 8.24 0.62
C ASP A 120 -5.92 8.13 1.55
N LEU A 121 -6.10 7.56 2.76
CA LEU A 121 -5.01 7.31 3.71
C LEU A 121 -3.97 6.29 3.22
N ARG A 122 -4.28 5.50 2.19
CA ARG A 122 -3.35 4.54 1.56
C ARG A 122 -2.47 5.17 0.48
N ARG A 123 -2.70 6.39 0.09
CA ARG A 123 -1.85 7.12 -0.86
C ARG A 123 -0.46 7.35 -0.27
N PRO A 124 0.62 7.19 -1.07
CA PRO A 124 1.99 7.30 -0.55
C PRO A 124 2.31 8.63 0.13
N ASP A 125 1.81 9.76 -0.42
CA ASP A 125 1.99 11.09 0.14
C ASP A 125 1.32 11.24 1.52
N ILE A 126 0.09 10.76 1.66
CA ILE A 126 -0.64 10.80 2.94
C ILE A 126 -0.03 9.83 3.95
N GLN A 127 0.37 8.63 3.52
CA GLN A 127 1.07 7.67 4.39
C GLN A 127 2.37 8.26 4.94
N ARG A 128 3.18 8.93 4.12
CA ARG A 128 4.41 9.61 4.61
C ARG A 128 4.11 10.60 5.72
N ASN A 129 3.04 11.40 5.57
CA ASN A 129 2.64 12.36 6.60
C ASN A 129 2.26 11.66 7.91
N LEU A 130 1.48 10.58 7.84
CA LEU A 130 1.09 9.80 9.02
C LEU A 130 2.29 9.12 9.68
N MET A 131 3.20 8.54 8.90
CA MET A 131 4.43 7.94 9.41
C MET A 131 5.32 8.97 10.08
N THR A 132 5.47 10.15 9.47
CA THR A 132 6.24 11.26 10.05
C THR A 132 5.63 11.71 11.37
N ARG A 133 4.31 11.93 11.41
CA ARG A 133 3.59 12.29 12.64
C ARG A 133 3.79 11.25 13.74
N SER A 134 3.65 9.96 13.41
CA SER A 134 3.87 8.87 14.36
C SER A 134 5.31 8.88 14.90
N ARG A 135 6.30 9.03 14.01
CA ARG A 135 7.71 9.08 14.41
C ARG A 135 8.00 10.27 15.32
N VAL A 136 7.49 11.46 14.99
CA VAL A 136 7.64 12.66 15.83
C VAL A 136 7.07 12.41 17.23
N ALA A 137 5.84 11.87 17.32
CA ALA A 137 5.23 11.57 18.60
C ALA A 137 6.04 10.58 19.46
N ILE A 138 6.56 9.49 18.82
CA ILE A 138 7.40 8.52 19.52
C ILE A 138 8.69 9.16 20.01
N LEU A 139 9.38 9.94 19.17
CA LEU A 139 10.62 10.60 19.55
C LEU A 139 10.42 11.62 20.66
N THR A 140 9.33 12.39 20.63
CA THR A 140 8.99 13.35 21.69
C THR A 140 8.76 12.64 23.02
N ARG A 141 8.01 11.53 23.03
CA ARG A 141 7.80 10.73 24.24
C ARG A 141 9.10 10.14 24.78
N ALA A 142 9.91 9.56 23.90
CA ALA A 142 11.20 9.01 24.30
C ALA A 142 12.11 10.07 24.91
N PHE A 143 12.26 11.21 24.25
CA PHE A 143 13.07 12.33 24.75
C PHE A 143 12.61 12.82 26.13
N LEU A 144 11.31 13.07 26.30
CA LEU A 144 10.78 13.53 27.58
C LEU A 144 10.94 12.48 28.68
N ALA A 145 10.75 11.19 28.36
CA ALA A 145 10.97 10.12 29.31
C ALA A 145 12.43 10.02 29.77
N GLU A 146 13.39 10.20 28.86
CA GLU A 146 14.85 10.24 29.16
C GLU A 146 15.19 11.42 30.08
N GLU A 147 14.50 12.56 29.94
CA GLU A 147 14.64 13.74 30.81
C GLU A 147 13.88 13.60 32.14
N GLY A 148 13.27 12.46 32.44
CA GLY A 148 12.57 12.17 33.67
C GLY A 148 11.11 12.68 33.76
N PHE A 149 10.52 13.12 32.65
CA PHE A 149 9.10 13.45 32.57
C PHE A 149 8.24 12.20 32.48
N LEU A 150 7.06 12.26 33.12
CA LEU A 150 6.05 11.20 33.05
C LEU A 150 4.92 11.62 32.10
N GLU A 151 4.54 10.72 31.18
CA GLU A 151 3.33 10.90 30.40
C GLU A 151 2.12 10.52 31.25
N ILE A 152 1.24 11.48 31.48
CA ILE A 152 0.01 11.29 32.26
C ILE A 152 -1.19 11.41 31.32
N GLU A 153 -1.96 10.35 31.24
CA GLU A 153 -3.23 10.36 30.51
C GLU A 153 -4.31 11.02 31.35
N THR A 154 -4.88 12.12 30.85
CA THR A 154 -5.95 12.87 31.53
C THR A 154 -7.27 12.71 30.76
N PRO A 155 -8.43 12.81 31.45
CA PRO A 155 -9.72 12.75 30.78
C PRO A 155 -9.87 13.84 29.70
N THR A 156 -10.37 13.47 28.52
CA THR A 156 -10.66 14.41 27.42
C THR A 156 -11.88 15.27 27.73
N LEU A 157 -12.89 14.68 28.38
CA LEU A 157 -14.10 15.39 28.82
C LEU A 157 -13.95 15.76 30.29
N ILE A 158 -13.96 17.06 30.59
CA ILE A 158 -13.79 17.60 31.91
C ILE A 158 -14.93 18.56 32.24
N LYS A 159 -15.05 18.93 33.51
CA LYS A 159 -15.95 20.01 33.94
C LYS A 159 -15.44 21.33 33.34
N SER A 160 -16.38 22.24 32.96
CA SER A 160 -16.05 23.57 32.47
C SER A 160 -15.12 24.30 33.46
N THR A 161 -14.08 24.93 32.92
CA THR A 161 -13.13 25.74 33.69
C THR A 161 -13.29 27.22 33.30
N PRO A 162 -13.11 28.18 34.25
CA PRO A 162 -13.24 29.60 33.96
C PRO A 162 -12.14 30.14 33.03
N GLU A 163 -11.08 29.36 32.78
CA GLU A 163 -9.93 29.70 31.95
C GLU A 163 -10.00 28.95 30.63
N GLY A 164 -10.68 29.50 29.65
CA GLY A 164 -10.75 28.88 28.33
C GLY A 164 -11.30 29.82 27.27
N ALA A 165 -10.86 29.71 26.06
CA ALA A 165 -11.32 30.56 24.95
C ALA A 165 -12.78 30.26 24.58
N ARG A 166 -13.22 29.01 24.63
CA ARG A 166 -14.58 28.58 24.34
C ARG A 166 -14.82 27.14 24.81
N ASP A 167 -15.86 26.91 25.60
CA ASP A 167 -16.29 25.59 26.03
C ASP A 167 -17.39 25.06 25.08
N TYR A 168 -17.33 23.75 24.79
CA TYR A 168 -18.40 23.02 24.15
C TYR A 168 -19.03 22.05 25.12
N LEU A 169 -20.32 22.24 25.41
CA LEU A 169 -21.06 21.33 26.27
C LEU A 169 -21.46 20.07 25.50
N VAL A 170 -21.05 18.92 26.05
CA VAL A 170 -21.47 17.61 25.53
C VAL A 170 -22.54 17.08 26.49
N PRO A 171 -23.82 17.01 26.08
CA PRO A 171 -24.87 16.50 26.96
C PRO A 171 -24.63 14.99 27.20
N SER A 172 -24.70 14.60 28.49
CA SER A 172 -24.79 13.20 28.89
C SER A 172 -26.24 12.70 28.65
N ARG A 173 -26.39 11.51 28.11
CA ARG A 173 -27.66 10.79 28.06
C ARG A 173 -27.92 10.09 29.37
#